data_cda9f7f6c829a5a12c220266f20c5b43
#
_entry.id   cda9f7f6c829a5a12c220266f20c5b43
#
_cell.length_a   1.000
_cell.length_b   1.000
_cell.length_c   1.000
_cell.angle_alpha   90.00
_cell.angle_beta   90.00
_cell.angle_gamma   90.00
#
_symmetry.space_group_name_H-M   'P 1'
#
loop_
_entity.id
_entity.type
_entity.pdbx_description
1 polymer ?
#
loop_
_entity_poly.entity_id
_entity_poly.type
_entity_poly.pdbx_seq_one_letter_code
_entity_poly.pdbx_strand_id
1 'polypeptide(L)'
;MPGPHTFYDGATMMQPIATYFGVQVDRINFVLCMFSSLPLAYVFKHFCAPGVVTRQTRTIFPLIIGITFCFFCFGRASKHLLANALLNYAIMYWSPSKHVHKLVFGFSMSYLLFIHFFRWLILTRYYLDITGPMMVSVQKITTLAFSLHDGKVKKKEELSELQKREAITEVPSLIEYMSYIFNFQTALTGPVNFYSDYVAFLDGVHITPGKDGKEPSAVGAALRKLAESFLYLMIIVRYGAMYPPEIIAEKEYLALPLTEWFMWWFLTILLIRVNYYFAWIFADAVCNLSGFGFSGYDDHGNAKWELCTNVRPYQVEMAQSFKETLDGWNIQTGGWLRRVAYDRTPKKIRTFATYALSALWHGISVGYYMTFFTGALMTLAGATFRRCMRYRFLDCPKQKFAYDIVTFAATKVALAYTTYAFVTMNLNPAFFIYKRVFFVVHIIAIVIIFVLPRFLPPKPSGNVSSSLKAKNTILEPYEEKKIS
;
A
#
# COMPACT_ATOMS: atom_id res chain seq x y z
N MET A 1 5.27 20.75 -10.85
CA MET A 1 5.57 21.50 -9.63
C MET A 1 6.04 22.87 -10.02
N PRO A 2 5.46 23.96 -9.49
CA PRO A 2 5.79 25.32 -9.92
C PRO A 2 6.95 25.96 -9.14
N GLY A 3 7.57 25.25 -8.21
CA GLY A 3 8.58 25.80 -7.33
C GLY A 3 9.90 26.20 -8.04
N PRO A 4 10.65 27.14 -7.48
CA PRO A 4 11.87 27.69 -8.09
C PRO A 4 13.14 26.87 -7.83
N HIS A 5 13.10 25.86 -6.93
CA HIS A 5 14.29 25.17 -6.45
C HIS A 5 14.40 23.72 -6.91
N THR A 6 15.62 23.32 -7.26
CA THR A 6 16.01 21.94 -7.50
C THR A 6 17.15 21.59 -6.57
N PHE A 7 16.88 20.98 -5.43
CA PHE A 7 17.94 20.55 -4.50
C PHE A 7 17.67 19.15 -3.99
N TYR A 8 18.75 18.46 -3.65
CA TYR A 8 18.74 17.19 -2.95
C TYR A 8 19.52 17.39 -1.63
N ASP A 9 18.91 17.01 -0.50
CA ASP A 9 19.44 17.24 0.85
C ASP A 9 20.06 15.96 1.47
N GLY A 10 19.97 14.81 0.79
CA GLY A 10 20.58 13.55 1.21
C GLY A 10 22.09 13.49 0.93
N ALA A 11 22.68 12.34 1.25
CA ALA A 11 24.12 12.12 1.07
C ALA A 11 24.54 12.23 -0.40
N THR A 12 25.63 12.91 -0.66
CA THR A 12 26.19 13.12 -2.01
C THR A 12 27.35 12.18 -2.33
N MET A 13 27.77 11.33 -1.39
CA MET A 13 28.91 10.44 -1.57
C MET A 13 28.77 9.47 -2.74
N MET A 14 27.53 9.13 -3.13
CA MET A 14 27.23 8.27 -4.28
C MET A 14 27.11 9.04 -5.60
N GLN A 15 27.38 10.36 -5.63
CA GLN A 15 27.27 11.17 -6.84
C GLN A 15 28.15 10.66 -8.00
N PRO A 16 29.39 10.19 -7.81
CA PRO A 16 30.20 9.65 -8.91
C PRO A 16 29.54 8.43 -9.57
N ILE A 17 28.95 7.52 -8.77
CA ILE A 17 28.25 6.33 -9.25
C ILE A 17 26.98 6.75 -9.98
N ALA A 18 26.22 7.69 -9.43
CA ALA A 18 25.00 8.22 -10.04
C ALA A 18 25.30 8.84 -11.41
N THR A 19 26.37 9.60 -11.53
CA THR A 19 26.82 10.21 -12.78
C THR A 19 27.24 9.15 -13.81
N TYR A 20 27.99 8.13 -13.38
CA TYR A 20 28.42 7.04 -14.26
C TYR A 20 27.26 6.28 -14.90
N PHE A 21 26.20 6.00 -14.10
CA PHE A 21 25.00 5.30 -14.59
C PHE A 21 23.95 6.23 -15.20
N GLY A 22 24.14 7.54 -15.22
CA GLY A 22 23.14 8.50 -15.70
C GLY A 22 21.85 8.53 -14.88
N VAL A 23 21.92 8.15 -13.58
CA VAL A 23 20.79 8.07 -12.66
C VAL A 23 20.92 9.17 -11.60
N GLN A 24 19.79 9.65 -11.07
CA GLN A 24 19.78 10.63 -9.99
C GLN A 24 20.32 10.00 -8.68
N VAL A 25 21.10 10.78 -7.91
CA VAL A 25 21.75 10.29 -6.68
C VAL A 25 20.77 9.87 -5.59
N ASP A 26 19.60 10.50 -5.52
CA ASP A 26 18.50 10.11 -4.61
C ASP A 26 18.06 8.66 -4.84
N ARG A 27 17.94 8.24 -6.10
CA ARG A 27 17.59 6.85 -6.46
C ARG A 27 18.70 5.88 -6.10
N ILE A 28 19.97 6.24 -6.32
CA ILE A 28 21.11 5.40 -5.95
C ILE A 28 21.17 5.20 -4.45
N ASN A 29 21.04 6.29 -3.66
CA ASN A 29 21.03 6.21 -2.20
C ASN A 29 19.89 5.34 -1.68
N PHE A 30 18.71 5.49 -2.24
CA PHE A 30 17.53 4.71 -1.86
C PHE A 30 17.72 3.21 -2.14
N VAL A 31 18.18 2.87 -3.34
CA VAL A 31 18.50 1.49 -3.73
C VAL A 31 19.61 0.91 -2.86
N LEU A 32 20.65 1.67 -2.56
CA LEU A 32 21.73 1.24 -1.67
C LEU A 32 21.21 0.87 -0.27
N CYS A 33 20.33 1.70 0.32
CA CYS A 33 19.69 1.38 1.59
C CYS A 33 18.82 0.14 1.50
N MET A 34 18.05 -0.03 0.41
CA MET A 34 17.27 -1.24 0.19
C MET A 34 18.15 -2.49 0.16
N PHE A 35 19.22 -2.49 -0.62
CA PHE A 35 20.14 -3.63 -0.71
C PHE A 35 20.87 -3.89 0.61
N SER A 36 21.29 -2.83 1.31
CA SER A 36 21.91 -2.96 2.63
C SER A 36 20.98 -3.55 3.69
N SER A 37 19.65 -3.43 3.50
CA SER A 37 18.68 -4.05 4.40
C SER A 37 18.72 -5.58 4.39
N LEU A 38 19.18 -6.22 3.30
CA LEU A 38 19.27 -7.69 3.22
C LEU A 38 20.27 -8.29 4.23
N PRO A 39 21.58 -7.92 4.19
CA PRO A 39 22.53 -8.42 5.19
C PRO A 39 22.15 -7.98 6.60
N LEU A 40 21.58 -6.79 6.79
CA LEU A 40 21.10 -6.34 8.10
C LEU A 40 19.91 -7.15 8.61
N ALA A 41 19.00 -7.59 7.73
CA ALA A 41 17.91 -8.49 8.10
C ALA A 41 18.45 -9.87 8.53
N TYR A 42 19.45 -10.40 7.83
CA TYR A 42 20.13 -11.63 8.19
C TYR A 42 20.84 -11.50 9.55
N VAL A 43 21.60 -10.42 9.75
CA VAL A 43 22.25 -10.12 11.04
C VAL A 43 21.22 -10.03 12.17
N PHE A 44 20.11 -9.31 11.94
CA PHE A 44 19.06 -9.19 12.94
C PHE A 44 18.46 -10.56 13.31
N LYS A 45 18.14 -11.39 12.32
CA LYS A 45 17.54 -12.72 12.55
C LYS A 45 18.46 -13.65 13.33
N HIS A 46 19.77 -13.65 13.04
CA HIS A 46 20.71 -14.65 13.60
C HIS A 46 21.49 -14.15 14.80
N PHE A 47 21.93 -12.89 14.79
CA PHE A 47 22.77 -12.33 15.86
C PHE A 47 21.97 -11.52 16.88
N CYS A 48 20.78 -11.04 16.52
CA CYS A 48 19.87 -10.39 17.44
C CYS A 48 18.64 -11.26 17.75
N ALA A 49 18.78 -12.60 17.71
CA ALA A 49 17.68 -13.52 18.01
C ALA A 49 17.23 -13.41 19.47
N PRO A 50 15.96 -13.74 19.79
CA PRO A 50 15.50 -13.86 21.17
C PRO A 50 16.38 -14.86 21.93
N GLY A 51 16.76 -14.49 23.16
CA GLY A 51 17.69 -15.33 23.99
C GLY A 51 19.17 -15.11 23.70
N VAL A 52 19.56 -14.53 22.54
CA VAL A 52 20.94 -14.15 22.23
C VAL A 52 21.26 -12.76 22.74
N VAL A 53 20.33 -11.82 22.55
CA VAL A 53 20.45 -10.43 23.01
C VAL A 53 19.20 -10.02 23.79
N THR A 54 19.31 -8.90 24.51
CA THR A 54 18.18 -8.36 25.27
C THR A 54 17.09 -7.84 24.35
N ARG A 55 15.83 -7.80 24.83
CA ARG A 55 14.72 -7.14 24.11
C ARG A 55 15.04 -5.68 23.76
N GLN A 56 15.75 -4.99 24.65
CA GLN A 56 16.16 -3.61 24.40
C GLN A 56 17.10 -3.49 23.19
N THR A 57 18.07 -4.39 23.05
CA THR A 57 18.95 -4.44 21.86
C THR A 57 18.15 -4.69 20.59
N ARG A 58 17.18 -5.63 20.63
CA ARG A 58 16.28 -5.92 19.51
C ARG A 58 15.42 -4.69 19.12
N THR A 59 15.10 -3.84 20.07
CA THR A 59 14.35 -2.60 19.84
C THR A 59 15.22 -1.50 19.26
N ILE A 60 16.43 -1.33 19.79
CA ILE A 60 17.34 -0.23 19.42
C ILE A 60 18.02 -0.47 18.06
N PHE A 61 18.42 -1.71 17.76
CA PHE A 61 19.12 -2.04 16.51
C PHE A 61 18.35 -1.61 15.25
N PRO A 62 17.07 -2.04 15.03
CA PRO A 62 16.33 -1.61 13.84
C PRO A 62 16.01 -0.11 13.81
N LEU A 63 15.87 0.52 14.98
CA LEU A 63 15.65 1.96 15.13
C LEU A 63 16.84 2.77 14.61
N ILE A 64 18.07 2.47 15.11
CA ILE A 64 19.28 3.21 14.73
C ILE A 64 19.50 3.10 13.22
N ILE A 65 19.42 1.90 12.67
CA ILE A 65 19.62 1.68 11.24
C ILE A 65 18.57 2.44 10.41
N GLY A 66 17.31 2.36 10.79
CA GLY A 66 16.24 3.02 10.05
C GLY A 66 16.34 4.54 10.09
N ILE A 67 16.71 5.14 11.22
CA ILE A 67 17.01 6.57 11.32
C ILE A 67 18.22 6.91 10.44
N THR A 68 19.29 6.11 10.48
CA THR A 68 20.48 6.31 9.64
C THR A 68 20.10 6.30 8.15
N PHE A 69 19.27 5.37 7.72
CA PHE A 69 18.76 5.33 6.34
C PHE A 69 17.98 6.59 5.97
N CYS A 70 17.11 7.07 6.87
CA CYS A 70 16.39 8.32 6.64
C CYS A 70 17.33 9.51 6.44
N PHE A 71 18.34 9.65 7.31
CA PHE A 71 19.32 10.74 7.17
C PHE A 71 20.21 10.57 5.94
N PHE A 72 20.62 9.36 5.60
CA PHE A 72 21.39 9.08 4.40
C PHE A 72 20.62 9.44 3.12
N CYS A 73 19.34 9.04 3.02
CA CYS A 73 18.52 9.32 1.85
C CYS A 73 18.03 10.77 1.78
N PHE A 74 17.70 11.40 2.92
CA PHE A 74 16.94 12.66 2.93
C PHE A 74 17.61 13.80 3.70
N GLY A 75 18.77 13.56 4.29
CA GLY A 75 19.55 14.58 5.00
C GLY A 75 18.75 15.31 6.06
N ARG A 76 18.87 16.64 6.11
CA ARG A 76 18.20 17.50 7.08
C ARG A 76 16.68 17.46 7.01
N ALA A 77 16.10 17.08 5.87
CA ALA A 77 14.65 16.92 5.76
C ALA A 77 14.11 15.82 6.69
N SER A 78 14.93 14.85 7.10
CA SER A 78 14.56 13.78 8.06
C SER A 78 14.11 14.33 9.43
N LYS A 79 14.48 15.59 9.78
CA LYS A 79 13.95 16.26 10.99
C LYS A 79 12.43 16.33 11.02
N HIS A 80 11.77 16.43 9.85
CA HIS A 80 10.32 16.46 9.76
C HIS A 80 9.68 15.10 10.07
N LEU A 81 10.36 14.00 9.70
CA LEU A 81 9.92 12.64 10.09
C LEU A 81 9.98 12.48 11.61
N LEU A 82 11.12 12.88 12.22
CA LEU A 82 11.29 12.83 13.67
C LEU A 82 10.31 13.76 14.39
N ALA A 83 10.15 15.00 13.92
CA ALA A 83 9.21 15.94 14.50
C ALA A 83 7.77 15.44 14.47
N ASN A 84 7.32 14.91 13.33
CA ASN A 84 5.98 14.31 13.24
C ASN A 84 5.81 13.15 14.23
N ALA A 85 6.79 12.25 14.34
CA ALA A 85 6.74 11.13 15.27
C ALA A 85 6.70 11.62 16.73
N LEU A 86 7.60 12.49 17.14
CA LEU A 86 7.70 12.99 18.52
C LEU A 86 6.49 13.81 18.96
N LEU A 87 5.99 14.70 18.09
CA LEU A 87 4.81 15.50 18.41
C LEU A 87 3.55 14.62 18.53
N ASN A 88 3.39 13.63 17.68
CA ASN A 88 2.27 12.68 17.82
C ASN A 88 2.42 11.78 19.06
N TYR A 89 3.63 11.42 19.44
CA TYR A 89 3.86 10.72 20.70
C TYR A 89 3.41 11.57 21.89
N ALA A 90 3.80 12.83 21.90
CA ALA A 90 3.36 13.79 22.93
C ALA A 90 1.82 13.91 22.96
N ILE A 91 1.17 14.03 21.79
CA ILE A 91 -0.29 14.03 21.70
C ILE A 91 -0.87 12.73 22.27
N MET A 92 -0.34 11.55 21.93
CA MET A 92 -0.83 10.28 22.47
C MET A 92 -0.69 10.17 23.99
N TYR A 93 0.40 10.71 24.52
CA TYR A 93 0.71 10.64 25.95
C TYR A 93 -0.19 11.56 26.81
N TRP A 94 -0.45 12.80 26.34
CA TRP A 94 -1.18 13.80 27.12
C TRP A 94 -2.66 13.93 26.76
N SER A 95 -3.10 13.36 25.64
CA SER A 95 -4.49 13.51 25.22
C SER A 95 -5.46 12.58 25.98
N PRO A 96 -6.69 13.03 26.24
CA PRO A 96 -7.73 12.15 26.76
C PRO A 96 -7.97 10.96 25.82
N SER A 97 -8.05 9.74 26.35
CA SER A 97 -8.19 8.51 25.56
C SER A 97 -9.39 8.53 24.60
N LYS A 98 -10.46 9.22 24.96
CA LYS A 98 -11.67 9.41 24.14
C LYS A 98 -11.38 10.13 22.82
N HIS A 99 -10.41 11.03 22.77
CA HIS A 99 -10.13 11.89 21.62
C HIS A 99 -8.77 11.62 20.95
N VAL A 100 -7.91 10.80 21.56
CA VAL A 100 -6.52 10.57 21.12
C VAL A 100 -6.43 10.22 19.63
N HIS A 101 -7.26 9.32 19.13
CA HIS A 101 -7.24 8.90 17.73
C HIS A 101 -7.58 10.05 16.77
N LYS A 102 -8.52 10.95 17.14
CA LYS A 102 -8.90 12.10 16.31
C LYS A 102 -7.82 13.17 16.29
N LEU A 103 -7.21 13.45 17.44
CA LEU A 103 -6.15 14.46 17.57
C LEU A 103 -4.89 14.02 16.82
N VAL A 104 -4.45 12.78 17.03
CA VAL A 104 -3.31 12.22 16.31
C VAL A 104 -3.58 12.15 14.81
N PHE A 105 -4.76 11.71 14.39
CA PHE A 105 -5.12 11.65 12.98
C PHE A 105 -5.13 13.04 12.34
N GLY A 106 -5.80 14.00 12.98
CA GLY A 106 -5.86 15.38 12.50
C GLY A 106 -4.49 16.02 12.41
N PHE A 107 -3.67 15.91 13.45
CA PHE A 107 -2.31 16.46 13.44
C PHE A 107 -1.41 15.79 12.40
N SER A 108 -1.34 14.45 12.38
CA SER A 108 -0.50 13.70 11.41
C SER A 108 -0.87 14.01 9.96
N MET A 109 -2.16 14.03 9.64
CA MET A 109 -2.62 14.33 8.29
C MET A 109 -2.36 15.80 7.91
N SER A 110 -2.56 16.74 8.81
CA SER A 110 -2.26 18.16 8.58
C SER A 110 -0.75 18.37 8.34
N TYR A 111 0.09 17.69 9.12
CA TYR A 111 1.53 17.76 8.94
C TYR A 111 1.97 17.18 7.58
N LEU A 112 1.42 16.03 7.20
CA LEU A 112 1.68 15.42 5.88
C LEU A 112 1.25 16.36 4.74
N LEU A 113 0.06 16.96 4.85
CA LEU A 113 -0.44 17.91 3.85
C LEU A 113 0.43 19.15 3.76
N PHE A 114 0.91 19.67 4.90
CA PHE A 114 1.87 20.76 4.92
C PHE A 114 3.15 20.40 4.16
N ILE A 115 3.71 19.21 4.36
CA ILE A 115 4.90 18.75 3.62
C ILE A 115 4.61 18.60 2.13
N HIS A 116 3.46 18.04 1.75
CA HIS A 116 3.04 17.96 0.34
C HIS A 116 2.90 19.34 -0.30
N PHE A 117 2.29 20.28 0.40
CA PHE A 117 2.12 21.65 -0.06
C PHE A 117 3.45 22.38 -0.20
N PHE A 118 4.31 22.30 0.84
CA PHE A 118 5.63 22.89 0.81
C PHE A 118 6.47 22.35 -0.34
N ARG A 119 6.49 21.02 -0.51
CA ARG A 119 7.15 20.36 -1.63
C ARG A 119 6.64 20.87 -2.99
N TRP A 120 5.32 20.94 -3.17
CA TRP A 120 4.71 21.42 -4.39
C TRP A 120 5.09 22.88 -4.69
N LEU A 121 5.15 23.71 -3.66
CA LEU A 121 5.49 25.12 -3.79
C LEU A 121 6.98 25.37 -4.08
N ILE A 122 7.87 24.58 -3.47
CA ILE A 122 9.32 24.83 -3.47
C ILE A 122 10.03 24.09 -4.61
N LEU A 123 9.65 22.85 -4.93
CA LEU A 123 10.38 22.04 -5.90
C LEU A 123 9.90 22.30 -7.34
N THR A 124 10.86 22.32 -8.28
CA THR A 124 10.61 22.45 -9.72
C THR A 124 10.27 21.11 -10.36
N ARG A 125 10.78 20.00 -9.80
CA ARG A 125 10.57 18.64 -10.30
C ARG A 125 10.50 17.63 -9.18
N TYR A 126 10.05 16.41 -9.53
CA TYR A 126 9.93 15.31 -8.59
C TYR A 126 11.31 14.73 -8.24
N TYR A 127 11.54 14.55 -6.95
CA TYR A 127 12.65 13.80 -6.37
C TYR A 127 12.11 12.75 -5.42
N LEU A 128 12.90 11.71 -5.11
CA LEU A 128 12.64 10.84 -3.97
C LEU A 128 12.95 11.62 -2.70
N ASP A 129 11.93 12.03 -2.00
CA ASP A 129 12.01 12.85 -0.80
C ASP A 129 11.33 12.19 0.41
N ILE A 130 11.24 12.91 1.51
CA ILE A 130 10.66 12.42 2.76
C ILE A 130 9.15 12.12 2.67
N THR A 131 8.44 12.51 1.61
CA THR A 131 6.98 12.30 1.54
C THR A 131 6.60 10.82 1.57
N GLY A 132 7.36 9.94 0.89
CA GLY A 132 7.15 8.49 0.94
C GLY A 132 7.22 7.92 2.36
N PRO A 133 8.35 8.03 3.06
CA PRO A 133 8.48 7.64 4.47
C PRO A 133 7.50 8.35 5.40
N MET A 134 7.18 9.63 5.15
CA MET A 134 6.17 10.36 5.93
C MET A 134 4.79 9.74 5.76
N MET A 135 4.39 9.37 4.55
CA MET A 135 3.13 8.69 4.27
C MET A 135 3.02 7.37 5.03
N VAL A 136 4.09 6.57 5.06
CA VAL A 136 4.15 5.32 5.83
C VAL A 136 4.08 5.58 7.33
N SER A 137 4.84 6.56 7.85
CA SER A 137 4.85 6.89 9.27
C SER A 137 3.48 7.36 9.76
N VAL A 138 2.78 8.19 8.97
CA VAL A 138 1.41 8.64 9.28
C VAL A 138 0.44 7.47 9.39
N GLN A 139 0.54 6.47 8.52
CA GLN A 139 -0.29 5.26 8.62
C GLN A 139 -0.02 4.48 9.91
N LYS A 140 1.26 4.27 10.26
CA LYS A 140 1.65 3.59 11.51
C LYS A 140 1.18 4.35 12.76
N ILE A 141 1.45 5.64 12.82
CA ILE A 141 1.10 6.52 13.93
C ILE A 141 -0.42 6.55 14.15
N THR A 142 -1.17 6.76 13.08
CA THR A 142 -2.63 6.83 13.18
C THR A 142 -3.23 5.48 13.53
N THR A 143 -2.76 4.38 12.95
CA THR A 143 -3.19 3.03 13.33
C THR A 143 -2.98 2.77 14.83
N LEU A 144 -1.80 3.11 15.35
CA LEU A 144 -1.49 2.95 16.77
C LEU A 144 -2.44 3.76 17.67
N ALA A 145 -2.71 5.02 17.30
CA ALA A 145 -3.64 5.87 18.05
C ALA A 145 -5.08 5.34 18.03
N PHE A 146 -5.52 4.74 16.93
CA PHE A 146 -6.83 4.07 16.86
C PHE A 146 -6.85 2.79 17.70
N SER A 147 -5.78 2.01 17.71
CA SER A 147 -5.63 0.81 18.55
C SER A 147 -5.65 1.17 20.05
N LEU A 148 -5.00 2.27 20.42
CA LEU A 148 -5.01 2.81 21.79
C LEU A 148 -6.41 3.28 22.21
N HIS A 149 -7.12 4.01 21.35
CA HIS A 149 -8.51 4.39 21.61
C HIS A 149 -9.42 3.17 21.78
N ASP A 150 -9.30 2.20 20.89
CA ASP A 150 -10.14 1.00 20.90
C ASP A 150 -9.91 0.19 22.19
N GLY A 151 -8.66 0.05 22.65
CA GLY A 151 -8.33 -0.68 23.87
C GLY A 151 -8.71 0.04 25.17
N LYS A 152 -8.66 1.39 25.19
CA LYS A 152 -8.94 2.17 26.41
C LYS A 152 -10.41 2.57 26.58
N VAL A 153 -11.16 2.71 25.47
CA VAL A 153 -12.47 3.37 25.50
C VAL A 153 -13.60 2.42 25.12
N LYS A 154 -13.37 1.50 24.18
CA LYS A 154 -14.43 0.62 23.70
C LYS A 154 -14.51 -0.67 24.51
N LYS A 155 -15.72 -1.20 24.64
CA LYS A 155 -15.95 -2.54 25.19
C LYS A 155 -15.53 -3.59 24.16
N LYS A 156 -15.04 -4.75 24.63
CA LYS A 156 -14.58 -5.84 23.74
C LYS A 156 -15.66 -6.30 22.75
N GLU A 157 -16.92 -6.27 23.16
CA GLU A 157 -18.08 -6.67 22.36
C GLU A 157 -18.37 -5.72 21.19
N GLU A 158 -17.90 -4.47 21.28
CA GLU A 158 -18.06 -3.44 20.23
C GLU A 158 -16.96 -3.52 19.16
N LEU A 159 -15.93 -4.31 19.41
CA LEU A 159 -14.77 -4.43 18.55
C LEU A 159 -14.90 -5.63 17.61
N SER A 160 -14.53 -5.45 16.34
CA SER A 160 -14.30 -6.58 15.43
C SER A 160 -13.12 -7.44 15.92
N GLU A 161 -13.00 -8.68 15.45
CA GLU A 161 -11.90 -9.56 15.84
C GLU A 161 -10.53 -8.94 15.56
N LEU A 162 -10.38 -8.28 14.39
CA LEU A 162 -9.16 -7.56 14.06
C LEU A 162 -8.88 -6.41 15.04
N GLN A 163 -9.88 -5.62 15.41
CA GLN A 163 -9.71 -4.55 16.37
C GLN A 163 -9.37 -5.08 17.77
N LYS A 164 -9.95 -6.21 18.18
CA LYS A 164 -9.61 -6.89 19.45
C LYS A 164 -8.13 -7.31 19.48
N ARG A 165 -7.64 -7.91 18.39
CA ARG A 165 -6.25 -8.35 18.27
C ARG A 165 -5.26 -7.19 18.41
N GLU A 166 -5.63 -6.03 17.92
CA GLU A 166 -4.74 -4.87 17.81
C GLU A 166 -4.96 -3.79 18.86
N ALA A 167 -6.00 -3.95 19.69
CA ALA A 167 -6.29 -3.03 20.78
C ALA A 167 -5.15 -3.05 21.80
N ILE A 168 -4.68 -1.86 22.19
CA ILE A 168 -3.68 -1.67 23.25
C ILE A 168 -4.24 -0.78 24.36
N THR A 169 -3.85 -1.06 25.59
CA THR A 169 -4.36 -0.36 26.76
C THR A 169 -3.41 0.71 27.30
N GLU A 170 -2.14 0.69 26.85
CA GLU A 170 -1.11 1.60 27.30
C GLU A 170 -0.39 2.26 26.15
N VAL A 171 0.12 3.48 26.38
CA VAL A 171 1.01 4.14 25.41
C VAL A 171 2.36 3.43 25.48
N PRO A 172 2.92 3.02 24.35
CA PRO A 172 4.26 2.41 24.32
C PRO A 172 5.33 3.31 24.95
N SER A 173 6.46 2.71 25.38
CA SER A 173 7.63 3.52 25.71
C SER A 173 8.12 4.29 24.47
N LEU A 174 8.74 5.46 24.67
CA LEU A 174 9.22 6.29 23.55
C LEU A 174 10.17 5.51 22.61
N ILE A 175 11.07 4.71 23.17
CA ILE A 175 12.05 3.93 22.39
C ILE A 175 11.32 2.88 21.55
N GLU A 176 10.35 2.17 22.11
CA GLU A 176 9.59 1.15 21.38
C GLU A 176 8.73 1.77 20.29
N TYR A 177 8.06 2.88 20.59
CA TYR A 177 7.30 3.66 19.62
C TYR A 177 8.17 4.13 18.46
N MET A 178 9.33 4.74 18.75
CA MET A 178 10.26 5.21 17.72
C MET A 178 10.79 4.04 16.89
N SER A 179 11.09 2.91 17.53
CA SER A 179 11.49 1.68 16.84
C SER A 179 10.39 1.16 15.91
N TYR A 180 9.15 1.15 16.36
CA TYR A 180 8.00 0.77 15.53
C TYR A 180 7.89 1.66 14.28
N ILE A 181 8.07 2.97 14.42
CA ILE A 181 7.97 3.91 13.29
C ILE A 181 9.15 3.77 12.34
N PHE A 182 10.38 3.69 12.87
CA PHE A 182 11.62 3.81 12.11
C PHE A 182 12.39 2.50 11.92
N ASN A 183 11.81 1.32 12.20
CA ASN A 183 12.54 0.08 11.92
C ASN A 183 12.96 0.02 10.44
N PHE A 184 14.23 -0.38 10.20
CA PHE A 184 14.84 -0.32 8.87
C PHE A 184 14.13 -1.18 7.83
N GLN A 185 13.43 -2.24 8.25
CA GLN A 185 12.70 -3.14 7.36
C GLN A 185 11.58 -2.42 6.61
N THR A 186 11.00 -1.38 7.20
CA THR A 186 9.77 -0.77 6.68
C THR A 186 9.80 0.77 6.63
N ALA A 187 10.85 1.43 7.13
CA ALA A 187 10.90 2.89 7.26
C ALA A 187 10.89 3.63 5.92
N LEU A 188 11.54 3.09 4.87
CA LEU A 188 11.70 3.76 3.58
C LEU A 188 10.52 3.50 2.63
N THR A 189 10.16 2.23 2.41
CA THR A 189 9.17 1.81 1.41
C THR A 189 7.87 1.26 1.99
N GLY A 190 7.77 1.13 3.31
CA GLY A 190 6.79 0.25 3.93
C GLY A 190 7.22 -1.23 3.80
N PRO A 191 6.35 -2.20 3.98
CA PRO A 191 4.91 -2.07 4.18
C PRO A 191 4.53 -1.48 5.53
N VAL A 192 3.31 -0.98 5.64
CA VAL A 192 2.74 -0.65 6.95
C VAL A 192 2.50 -1.95 7.70
N ASN A 193 2.99 -2.02 8.91
CA ASN A 193 2.76 -3.13 9.84
C ASN A 193 2.01 -2.64 11.07
N PHE A 194 1.35 -3.55 11.78
CA PHE A 194 0.64 -3.21 13.00
C PHE A 194 1.57 -3.25 14.21
N TYR A 195 1.26 -2.42 15.20
CA TYR A 195 2.08 -2.32 16.40
C TYR A 195 2.12 -3.65 17.17
N SER A 196 0.99 -4.35 17.31
CA SER A 196 0.92 -5.65 17.96
C SER A 196 1.82 -6.71 17.29
N ASP A 197 1.82 -6.74 15.95
CA ASP A 197 2.68 -7.66 15.19
C ASP A 197 4.16 -7.30 15.36
N TYR A 198 4.49 -6.02 15.42
CA TYR A 198 5.85 -5.55 15.65
C TYR A 198 6.36 -5.89 17.05
N VAL A 199 5.53 -5.71 18.08
CA VAL A 199 5.88 -6.11 19.45
C VAL A 199 6.11 -7.61 19.55
N ALA A 200 5.19 -8.42 19.01
CA ALA A 200 5.34 -9.87 18.96
C ALA A 200 6.64 -10.29 18.23
N PHE A 201 7.03 -9.57 17.19
CA PHE A 201 8.31 -9.76 16.49
C PHE A 201 9.51 -9.39 17.36
N LEU A 202 9.47 -8.28 18.10
CA LEU A 202 10.53 -7.92 19.03
C LEU A 202 10.69 -8.93 20.17
N ASP A 203 9.56 -9.43 20.67
CA ASP A 203 9.53 -10.43 21.73
C ASP A 203 9.90 -11.84 21.25
N GLY A 204 9.90 -12.08 19.92
CA GLY A 204 10.20 -13.35 19.31
C GLY A 204 9.08 -14.38 19.41
N VAL A 205 7.87 -13.97 19.82
CA VAL A 205 6.72 -14.86 20.01
C VAL A 205 5.79 -14.98 18.80
N HIS A 206 6.08 -14.24 17.73
CA HIS A 206 5.25 -14.19 16.51
C HIS A 206 5.39 -15.45 15.65
N ILE A 207 6.53 -16.18 15.72
CA ILE A 207 6.74 -17.41 14.96
C ILE A 207 6.39 -18.59 15.87
N THR A 208 5.38 -19.35 15.47
CA THR A 208 5.03 -20.60 16.14
C THR A 208 5.76 -21.77 15.46
N PRO A 209 6.33 -22.73 16.23
CA PRO A 209 6.94 -23.93 15.65
C PRO A 209 5.94 -24.73 14.80
N GLY A 210 6.45 -25.43 13.78
CA GLY A 210 5.67 -26.36 12.98
C GLY A 210 5.28 -27.62 13.73
N LYS A 211 4.55 -28.52 13.07
CA LYS A 211 4.17 -29.83 13.64
C LYS A 211 5.38 -30.70 14.03
N ASP A 212 6.54 -30.43 13.42
CA ASP A 212 7.82 -31.06 13.71
C ASP A 212 8.57 -30.42 14.90
N GLY A 213 7.96 -29.44 15.56
CA GLY A 213 8.56 -28.70 16.68
C GLY A 213 9.68 -27.73 16.27
N LYS A 214 9.92 -27.53 14.95
CA LYS A 214 10.98 -26.65 14.45
C LYS A 214 10.43 -25.30 14.01
N GLU A 215 11.23 -24.26 14.18
CA GLU A 215 10.92 -22.93 13.62
C GLU A 215 11.00 -22.97 12.09
N PRO A 216 9.98 -22.48 11.38
CA PRO A 216 9.97 -22.50 9.92
C PRO A 216 11.02 -21.54 9.34
N SER A 217 11.69 -21.96 8.28
CA SER A 217 12.69 -21.15 7.57
C SER A 217 12.04 -20.15 6.62
N ALA A 218 12.40 -18.87 6.75
CA ALA A 218 12.00 -17.81 5.84
C ALA A 218 12.81 -17.79 4.52
N VAL A 219 13.95 -18.48 4.47
CA VAL A 219 14.93 -18.31 3.38
C VAL A 219 14.32 -18.61 2.01
N GLY A 220 13.62 -19.72 1.85
CA GLY A 220 12.99 -20.07 0.59
C GLY A 220 11.95 -19.05 0.11
N ALA A 221 11.16 -18.50 1.03
CA ALA A 221 10.19 -17.45 0.73
C ALA A 221 10.88 -16.12 0.35
N ALA A 222 11.92 -15.74 1.09
CA ALA A 222 12.69 -14.54 0.81
C ALA A 222 13.40 -14.62 -0.55
N LEU A 223 14.07 -15.74 -0.85
CA LEU A 223 14.76 -15.93 -2.14
C LEU A 223 13.81 -15.88 -3.34
N ARG A 224 12.61 -16.47 -3.22
CA ARG A 224 11.57 -16.40 -4.27
C ARG A 224 11.14 -14.96 -4.52
N LYS A 225 10.85 -14.18 -3.46
CA LYS A 225 10.48 -12.77 -3.57
C LYS A 225 11.63 -11.92 -4.12
N LEU A 226 12.88 -12.21 -3.73
CA LEU A 226 14.04 -11.53 -4.31
C LEU A 226 14.17 -11.81 -5.81
N ALA A 227 14.07 -13.08 -6.23
CA ALA A 227 14.13 -13.42 -7.65
C ALA A 227 13.02 -12.71 -8.45
N GLU A 228 11.79 -12.68 -7.93
CA GLU A 228 10.67 -11.94 -8.54
C GLU A 228 10.96 -10.44 -8.60
N SER A 229 11.44 -9.84 -7.52
CA SER A 229 11.81 -8.42 -7.47
C SER A 229 12.92 -8.08 -8.46
N PHE A 230 13.97 -8.91 -8.58
CA PHE A 230 15.04 -8.70 -9.56
C PHE A 230 14.54 -8.81 -11.01
N LEU A 231 13.57 -9.68 -11.29
CA LEU A 231 12.94 -9.73 -12.61
C LEU A 231 12.27 -8.38 -12.93
N TYR A 232 11.54 -7.79 -11.98
CA TYR A 232 10.95 -6.46 -12.17
C TYR A 232 12.01 -5.37 -12.33
N LEU A 233 13.11 -5.43 -11.58
CA LEU A 233 14.23 -4.49 -11.75
C LEU A 233 14.82 -4.57 -13.15
N MET A 234 15.04 -5.77 -13.70
CA MET A 234 15.53 -5.93 -15.07
C MET A 234 14.56 -5.33 -16.10
N ILE A 235 13.25 -5.51 -15.92
CA ILE A 235 12.23 -4.89 -16.77
C ILE A 235 12.30 -3.37 -16.71
N ILE A 236 12.45 -2.79 -15.51
CA ILE A 236 12.57 -1.34 -15.30
C ILE A 236 13.82 -0.79 -16.01
N VAL A 237 14.97 -1.43 -15.80
CA VAL A 237 16.24 -1.00 -16.39
C VAL A 237 16.19 -1.08 -17.92
N ARG A 238 15.57 -2.13 -18.48
CA ARG A 238 15.51 -2.35 -19.94
C ARG A 238 14.49 -1.46 -20.62
N TYR A 239 13.32 -1.22 -20.00
CA TYR A 239 12.16 -0.62 -20.67
C TYR A 239 11.68 0.68 -20.03
N GLY A 240 12.04 0.98 -18.78
CA GLY A 240 11.47 2.09 -18.02
C GLY A 240 11.66 3.46 -18.69
N ALA A 241 12.83 3.69 -19.31
CA ALA A 241 13.11 4.94 -20.01
C ALA A 241 12.39 5.06 -21.38
N MET A 242 11.89 3.97 -21.94
CA MET A 242 11.25 3.96 -23.27
C MET A 242 9.78 4.40 -23.20
N TYR A 243 9.16 4.37 -22.02
CA TYR A 243 7.73 4.60 -21.84
C TYR A 243 7.45 5.64 -20.74
N PRO A 244 7.94 6.89 -20.88
CA PRO A 244 7.62 7.95 -19.93
C PRO A 244 6.13 8.33 -20.04
N PRO A 245 5.46 8.68 -18.93
CA PRO A 245 4.01 8.99 -18.95
C PRO A 245 3.62 10.15 -19.84
N GLU A 246 4.50 11.10 -20.01
CA GLU A 246 4.30 12.32 -20.80
C GLU A 246 4.13 12.04 -22.29
N ILE A 247 4.79 10.98 -22.77
CA ILE A 247 4.83 10.60 -24.20
C ILE A 247 3.43 10.40 -24.80
N ILE A 248 2.48 9.91 -23.99
CA ILE A 248 1.11 9.60 -24.43
C ILE A 248 0.35 10.85 -24.91
N ALA A 249 0.73 12.03 -24.40
CA ALA A 249 0.11 13.31 -24.76
C ALA A 249 0.90 14.09 -25.82
N GLU A 250 2.04 13.58 -26.29
CA GLU A 250 2.84 14.22 -27.33
C GLU A 250 2.20 14.10 -28.71
N LYS A 251 2.40 15.10 -29.57
CA LYS A 251 1.77 15.18 -30.90
C LYS A 251 2.05 13.95 -31.76
N GLU A 252 3.25 13.41 -31.70
CA GLU A 252 3.67 12.23 -32.44
C GLU A 252 2.80 11.01 -32.07
N TYR A 253 2.63 10.73 -30.77
CA TYR A 253 1.80 9.62 -30.29
C TYR A 253 0.31 9.86 -30.53
N LEU A 254 -0.13 11.11 -30.55
CA LEU A 254 -1.52 11.46 -30.86
C LEU A 254 -1.88 11.21 -32.33
N ALA A 255 -0.89 11.21 -33.22
CA ALA A 255 -1.08 10.89 -34.64
C ALA A 255 -1.19 9.37 -34.91
N LEU A 256 -0.83 8.52 -33.94
CA LEU A 256 -0.94 7.06 -34.08
C LEU A 256 -2.38 6.60 -34.21
N PRO A 257 -2.62 5.47 -34.90
CA PRO A 257 -3.89 4.77 -34.86
C PRO A 257 -4.33 4.53 -33.41
N LEU A 258 -5.64 4.58 -33.16
CA LEU A 258 -6.19 4.50 -31.80
C LEU A 258 -5.75 3.23 -31.06
N THR A 259 -5.63 2.11 -31.76
CA THR A 259 -5.18 0.82 -31.22
C THR A 259 -3.73 0.85 -30.77
N GLU A 260 -2.83 1.44 -31.54
CA GLU A 260 -1.41 1.59 -31.20
C GLU A 260 -1.24 2.55 -30.02
N TRP A 261 -1.97 3.68 -30.06
CA TRP A 261 -1.97 4.64 -28.96
C TRP A 261 -2.45 3.99 -27.65
N PHE A 262 -3.50 3.15 -27.68
CA PHE A 262 -3.94 2.38 -26.50
C PHE A 262 -2.87 1.39 -26.02
N MET A 263 -2.15 0.74 -26.91
CA MET A 263 -1.05 -0.15 -26.53
C MET A 263 0.06 0.61 -25.80
N TRP A 264 0.50 1.74 -26.33
CA TRP A 264 1.50 2.59 -25.68
C TRP A 264 1.04 3.06 -24.30
N TRP A 265 -0.18 3.54 -24.21
CA TRP A 265 -0.77 3.95 -22.95
C TRP A 265 -0.81 2.80 -21.92
N PHE A 266 -1.30 1.64 -22.31
CA PHE A 266 -1.36 0.48 -21.43
C PHE A 266 0.03 0.05 -20.93
N LEU A 267 1.02 -0.04 -21.83
CA LEU A 267 2.40 -0.41 -21.49
C LEU A 267 3.05 0.62 -20.56
N THR A 268 2.85 1.90 -20.81
CA THR A 268 3.36 2.97 -19.93
C THR A 268 2.82 2.80 -18.50
N ILE A 269 1.52 2.64 -18.35
CA ILE A 269 0.89 2.47 -17.04
C ILE A 269 1.30 1.15 -16.37
N LEU A 270 1.50 0.07 -17.14
CA LEU A 270 2.03 -1.19 -16.64
C LEU A 270 3.45 -1.02 -16.08
N LEU A 271 4.35 -0.40 -16.83
CA LEU A 271 5.75 -0.19 -16.42
C LEU A 271 5.87 0.67 -15.16
N ILE A 272 4.96 1.63 -14.97
CA ILE A 272 4.90 2.40 -13.74
C ILE A 272 4.55 1.49 -12.55
N ARG A 273 3.58 0.57 -12.69
CA ARG A 273 3.26 -0.41 -11.64
C ARG A 273 4.43 -1.33 -11.33
N VAL A 274 5.20 -1.71 -12.33
CA VAL A 274 6.38 -2.58 -12.17
C VAL A 274 7.42 -1.96 -11.23
N ASN A 275 7.57 -0.63 -11.19
CA ASN A 275 8.44 0.03 -10.20
C ASN A 275 8.00 -0.24 -8.76
N TYR A 276 6.69 -0.21 -8.50
CA TYR A 276 6.13 -0.53 -7.20
C TYR A 276 6.25 -2.02 -6.87
N TYR A 277 6.08 -2.91 -7.86
CA TYR A 277 6.29 -4.34 -7.68
C TYR A 277 7.71 -4.63 -7.21
N PHE A 278 8.72 -4.06 -7.90
CA PHE A 278 10.11 -4.16 -7.48
C PHE A 278 10.28 -3.74 -6.01
N ALA A 279 9.91 -2.51 -5.68
CA ALA A 279 10.18 -1.93 -4.37
C ALA A 279 9.45 -2.67 -3.22
N TRP A 280 8.18 -2.99 -3.40
CA TRP A 280 7.38 -3.62 -2.34
C TRP A 280 7.68 -5.10 -2.14
N ILE A 281 7.95 -5.85 -3.21
CA ILE A 281 8.33 -7.27 -3.09
C ILE A 281 9.73 -7.39 -2.51
N PHE A 282 10.65 -6.49 -2.85
CA PHE A 282 11.96 -6.44 -2.23
C PHE A 282 11.87 -6.17 -0.73
N ALA A 283 11.09 -5.18 -0.31
CA ALA A 283 10.87 -4.87 1.11
C ALA A 283 10.21 -6.03 1.87
N ASP A 284 9.27 -6.72 1.24
CA ASP A 284 8.64 -7.93 1.79
C ASP A 284 9.67 -9.06 1.96
N ALA A 285 10.59 -9.24 1.01
CA ALA A 285 11.69 -10.21 1.15
C ALA A 285 12.63 -9.87 2.32
N VAL A 286 12.94 -8.58 2.55
CA VAL A 286 13.69 -8.11 3.71
C VAL A 286 12.96 -8.43 5.02
N CYS A 287 11.65 -8.18 5.08
CA CYS A 287 10.82 -8.54 6.24
C CYS A 287 10.87 -10.05 6.49
N ASN A 288 10.72 -10.87 5.45
CA ASN A 288 10.79 -12.33 5.58
C ASN A 288 12.16 -12.77 6.09
N LEU A 289 13.25 -12.25 5.52
CA LEU A 289 14.61 -12.61 5.91
C LEU A 289 14.91 -12.24 7.36
N SER A 290 14.33 -11.15 7.88
CA SER A 290 14.41 -10.78 9.30
C SER A 290 13.54 -11.63 10.23
N GLY A 291 12.66 -12.48 9.66
CA GLY A 291 11.66 -13.27 10.39
C GLY A 291 10.32 -12.58 10.59
N PHE A 292 10.19 -11.30 10.28
CA PHE A 292 8.98 -10.49 10.53
C PHE A 292 7.78 -10.87 9.66
N GLY A 293 8.01 -11.51 8.50
CA GLY A 293 6.96 -11.80 7.52
C GLY A 293 6.07 -13.01 7.83
N PHE A 294 6.32 -13.75 8.91
CA PHE A 294 5.56 -14.96 9.24
C PHE A 294 4.09 -14.64 9.53
N SER A 295 3.17 -15.39 8.89
CA SER A 295 1.72 -15.22 8.99
C SER A 295 0.96 -16.51 9.31
N GLY A 296 1.61 -17.49 9.94
CA GLY A 296 1.01 -18.77 10.30
C GLY A 296 1.25 -19.87 9.26
N TYR A 297 0.40 -20.88 9.26
CA TYR A 297 0.49 -22.05 8.39
C TYR A 297 -0.73 -22.14 7.46
N ASP A 298 -0.56 -22.80 6.31
CA ASP A 298 -1.66 -23.16 5.43
C ASP A 298 -2.35 -24.46 5.90
N ASP A 299 -3.42 -24.88 5.22
CA ASP A 299 -4.16 -26.10 5.53
C ASP A 299 -3.29 -27.38 5.38
N HIS A 300 -2.18 -27.31 4.65
CA HIS A 300 -1.22 -28.40 4.46
C HIS A 300 -0.08 -28.38 5.49
N GLY A 301 -0.03 -27.37 6.35
CA GLY A 301 1.02 -27.19 7.35
C GLY A 301 2.28 -26.50 6.82
N ASN A 302 2.26 -25.89 5.64
CA ASN A 302 3.38 -25.10 5.14
C ASN A 302 3.34 -23.68 5.74
N ALA A 303 4.51 -23.20 6.15
CA ALA A 303 4.64 -21.84 6.69
C ALA A 303 4.34 -20.78 5.66
N LYS A 304 3.48 -19.82 6.02
CA LYS A 304 3.17 -18.64 5.20
C LYS A 304 3.98 -17.44 5.64
N TRP A 305 4.45 -16.68 4.66
CA TRP A 305 5.33 -15.53 4.83
C TRP A 305 4.73 -14.30 4.14
N GLU A 306 3.49 -13.95 4.50
CA GLU A 306 2.69 -12.92 3.85
C GLU A 306 2.28 -11.75 4.77
N LEU A 307 2.75 -11.72 6.03
CA LEU A 307 2.37 -10.68 7.00
C LEU A 307 2.69 -9.27 6.47
N CYS A 308 3.83 -9.13 5.79
CA CYS A 308 4.32 -7.88 5.23
C CYS A 308 4.04 -7.72 3.74
N THR A 309 3.31 -8.63 3.11
CA THR A 309 3.00 -8.56 1.68
C THR A 309 2.13 -7.34 1.38
N ASN A 310 2.61 -6.45 0.50
CA ASN A 310 1.92 -5.22 0.12
C ASN A 310 1.34 -5.27 -1.30
N VAL A 311 1.81 -6.19 -2.14
CA VAL A 311 1.30 -6.37 -3.50
C VAL A 311 1.34 -7.82 -3.94
N ARG A 312 0.35 -8.22 -4.72
CA ARG A 312 0.29 -9.51 -5.41
C ARG A 312 0.17 -9.25 -6.93
N PRO A 313 1.29 -9.14 -7.68
CA PRO A 313 1.27 -8.74 -9.09
C PRO A 313 0.36 -9.59 -9.95
N TYR A 314 0.40 -10.91 -9.80
CA TYR A 314 -0.48 -11.81 -10.54
C TYR A 314 -1.96 -11.49 -10.30
N GLN A 315 -2.37 -11.26 -9.04
CA GLN A 315 -3.75 -10.88 -8.73
C GLN A 315 -4.12 -9.53 -9.35
N VAL A 316 -3.21 -8.54 -9.32
CA VAL A 316 -3.44 -7.23 -9.94
C VAL A 316 -3.58 -7.37 -11.47
N GLU A 317 -2.66 -8.08 -12.11
CA GLU A 317 -2.62 -8.15 -13.57
C GLU A 317 -3.64 -9.15 -14.16
N MET A 318 -4.11 -10.13 -13.38
CA MET A 318 -5.11 -11.11 -13.84
C MET A 318 -6.50 -10.86 -13.26
N ALA A 319 -6.71 -9.74 -12.56
CA ALA A 319 -7.98 -9.39 -11.94
C ALA A 319 -9.14 -9.30 -12.96
N GLN A 320 -10.28 -9.85 -12.57
CA GLN A 320 -11.54 -9.80 -13.32
C GLN A 320 -12.49 -8.71 -12.83
N SER A 321 -12.06 -7.92 -11.85
CA SER A 321 -12.81 -6.77 -11.35
C SER A 321 -11.87 -5.71 -10.78
N PHE A 322 -12.28 -4.44 -10.86
CA PHE A 322 -11.53 -3.34 -10.28
C PHE A 322 -11.28 -3.51 -8.78
N LYS A 323 -12.26 -4.09 -8.06
CA LYS A 323 -12.09 -4.42 -6.64
C LYS A 323 -10.98 -5.44 -6.43
N GLU A 324 -10.94 -6.53 -7.21
CA GLU A 324 -9.91 -7.57 -7.10
C GLU A 324 -8.50 -7.02 -7.39
N THR A 325 -8.39 -6.08 -8.33
CA THR A 325 -7.15 -5.33 -8.56
C THR A 325 -6.69 -4.60 -7.29
N LEU A 326 -7.61 -3.88 -6.65
CA LEU A 326 -7.31 -3.13 -5.42
C LEU A 326 -7.00 -4.04 -4.23
N ASP A 327 -7.63 -5.21 -4.17
CA ASP A 327 -7.37 -6.21 -3.13
C ASP A 327 -5.94 -6.81 -3.24
N GLY A 328 -5.35 -6.79 -4.44
CA GLY A 328 -3.95 -7.18 -4.68
C GLY A 328 -2.95 -6.03 -4.68
N TRP A 329 -3.42 -4.77 -4.71
CA TRP A 329 -2.59 -3.58 -4.80
C TRP A 329 -2.52 -2.81 -3.49
N ASN A 330 -1.32 -2.51 -3.01
CA ASN A 330 -1.07 -1.70 -1.80
C ASN A 330 -1.91 -2.17 -0.59
N ILE A 331 -1.82 -3.47 -0.33
CA ILE A 331 -2.68 -4.25 0.59
C ILE A 331 -2.69 -3.64 1.98
N GLN A 332 -1.52 -3.26 2.49
CA GLN A 332 -1.39 -2.73 3.84
C GLN A 332 -2.01 -1.32 3.97
N THR A 333 -1.90 -0.50 2.94
CA THR A 333 -2.63 0.78 2.87
C THR A 333 -4.14 0.56 2.81
N GLY A 334 -4.59 -0.45 2.07
CA GLY A 334 -6.00 -0.87 2.07
C GLY A 334 -6.49 -1.25 3.47
N GLY A 335 -5.68 -2.00 4.22
CA GLY A 335 -5.92 -2.34 5.63
C GLY A 335 -6.00 -1.10 6.54
N TRP A 336 -5.06 -0.16 6.38
CA TRP A 336 -5.09 1.13 7.08
C TRP A 336 -6.36 1.92 6.78
N LEU A 337 -6.70 2.13 5.52
CA LEU A 337 -7.91 2.85 5.09
C LEU A 337 -9.19 2.22 5.64
N ARG A 338 -9.26 0.89 5.64
CA ARG A 338 -10.38 0.17 6.22
C ARG A 338 -10.53 0.50 7.70
N ARG A 339 -9.43 0.43 8.44
CA ARG A 339 -9.40 0.62 9.89
C ARG A 339 -9.74 2.06 10.32
N VAL A 340 -9.13 3.06 9.67
CA VAL A 340 -9.28 4.46 10.11
C VAL A 340 -10.49 5.16 9.50
N ALA A 341 -11.01 4.68 8.35
CA ALA A 341 -12.11 5.31 7.64
C ALA A 341 -13.29 4.36 7.37
N TYR A 342 -13.09 3.27 6.61
CA TYR A 342 -14.19 2.48 6.08
C TYR A 342 -15.07 1.85 7.16
N ASP A 343 -14.49 1.21 8.18
CA ASP A 343 -15.22 0.55 9.26
C ASP A 343 -15.81 1.55 10.28
N ARG A 344 -15.40 2.82 10.20
CA ARG A 344 -15.83 3.89 11.14
C ARG A 344 -16.77 4.91 10.52
N THR A 345 -17.07 4.76 9.23
CA THR A 345 -17.94 5.67 8.48
C THR A 345 -19.29 4.99 8.17
N PRO A 346 -20.41 5.73 8.20
CA PRO A 346 -21.72 5.19 7.85
C PRO A 346 -21.74 4.52 6.48
N LYS A 347 -22.46 3.38 6.37
CA LYS A 347 -22.48 2.51 5.15
C LYS A 347 -22.78 3.27 3.85
N LYS A 348 -23.59 4.34 3.90
CA LYS A 348 -23.98 5.14 2.73
C LYS A 348 -22.82 5.88 2.07
N ILE A 349 -21.84 6.35 2.86
CA ILE A 349 -20.76 7.23 2.39
C ILE A 349 -19.36 6.64 2.55
N ARG A 350 -19.24 5.46 3.17
CA ARG A 350 -17.93 4.88 3.56
C ARG A 350 -16.97 4.68 2.38
N THR A 351 -17.48 4.24 1.23
CA THR A 351 -16.64 4.08 0.02
C THR A 351 -16.08 5.43 -0.42
N PHE A 352 -16.93 6.44 -0.55
CA PHE A 352 -16.50 7.78 -0.93
C PHE A 352 -15.51 8.38 0.07
N ALA A 353 -15.80 8.29 1.38
CA ALA A 353 -14.93 8.78 2.44
C ALA A 353 -13.55 8.12 2.42
N THR A 354 -13.51 6.80 2.14
CA THR A 354 -12.25 6.05 2.03
C THR A 354 -11.41 6.52 0.86
N TYR A 355 -12.03 6.73 -0.30
CA TYR A 355 -11.33 7.24 -1.47
C TYR A 355 -10.90 8.70 -1.30
N ALA A 356 -11.71 9.53 -0.68
CA ALA A 356 -11.37 10.92 -0.36
C ALA A 356 -10.17 11.00 0.60
N LEU A 357 -10.15 10.15 1.64
CA LEU A 357 -9.00 10.05 2.55
C LEU A 357 -7.75 9.58 1.80
N SER A 358 -7.89 8.59 0.91
CA SER A 358 -6.76 8.10 0.13
C SER A 358 -6.19 9.19 -0.78
N ALA A 359 -7.05 9.98 -1.45
CA ALA A 359 -6.62 11.11 -2.25
C ALA A 359 -5.84 12.14 -1.43
N LEU A 360 -6.39 12.51 -0.27
CA LEU A 360 -5.79 13.47 0.65
C LEU A 360 -4.42 13.00 1.17
N TRP A 361 -4.31 11.71 1.50
CA TRP A 361 -3.06 11.11 1.98
C TRP A 361 -1.98 11.09 0.88
N HIS A 362 -2.34 10.93 -0.40
CA HIS A 362 -1.39 11.01 -1.51
C HIS A 362 -0.92 12.44 -1.80
N GLY A 363 -1.69 13.46 -1.41
CA GLY A 363 -1.28 14.86 -1.48
C GLY A 363 -2.29 15.78 -2.15
N ILE A 364 -1.80 16.96 -2.56
CA ILE A 364 -2.64 18.09 -3.02
C ILE A 364 -2.83 18.13 -4.55
N SER A 365 -2.10 17.31 -5.31
CA SER A 365 -2.20 17.32 -6.77
C SER A 365 -3.57 16.88 -7.26
N VAL A 366 -4.15 17.63 -8.19
CA VAL A 366 -5.51 17.38 -8.73
C VAL A 366 -5.64 15.99 -9.34
N GLY A 367 -4.56 15.47 -9.95
CA GLY A 367 -4.52 14.12 -10.51
C GLY A 367 -4.84 13.02 -9.50
N TYR A 368 -4.47 13.17 -8.22
CA TYR A 368 -4.84 12.23 -7.17
C TYR A 368 -6.35 12.19 -6.95
N TYR A 369 -6.99 13.35 -6.84
CA TYR A 369 -8.44 13.44 -6.66
C TYR A 369 -9.19 12.89 -7.87
N MET A 370 -8.75 13.19 -9.09
CA MET A 370 -9.30 12.60 -10.31
C MET A 370 -9.22 11.07 -10.29
N THR A 371 -8.05 10.52 -9.93
CA THR A 371 -7.85 9.07 -9.82
C THR A 371 -8.77 8.44 -8.79
N PHE A 372 -8.79 8.96 -7.58
CA PHE A 372 -9.54 8.32 -6.50
C PHE A 372 -11.06 8.47 -6.66
N PHE A 373 -11.56 9.58 -7.19
CA PHE A 373 -12.99 9.72 -7.49
C PHE A 373 -13.42 8.85 -8.67
N THR A 374 -12.60 8.78 -9.73
CA THR A 374 -12.83 7.83 -10.82
C THR A 374 -12.77 6.39 -10.30
N GLY A 375 -11.81 6.05 -9.42
CA GLY A 375 -11.70 4.74 -8.78
C GLY A 375 -12.92 4.37 -7.94
N ALA A 376 -13.48 5.33 -7.19
CA ALA A 376 -14.73 5.12 -6.46
C ALA A 376 -15.89 4.79 -7.41
N LEU A 377 -16.00 5.52 -8.51
CA LEU A 377 -17.00 5.27 -9.55
C LEU A 377 -16.83 3.88 -10.17
N MET A 378 -15.61 3.50 -10.55
CA MET A 378 -15.31 2.16 -11.11
C MET A 378 -15.62 1.03 -10.12
N THR A 379 -15.32 1.23 -8.83
CA THR A 379 -15.65 0.26 -7.77
C THR A 379 -17.16 0.05 -7.65
N LEU A 380 -17.93 1.12 -7.65
CA LEU A 380 -19.40 1.05 -7.58
C LEU A 380 -19.99 0.42 -8.85
N ALA A 381 -19.50 0.82 -10.04
CA ALA A 381 -19.93 0.25 -11.31
C ALA A 381 -19.63 -1.25 -11.39
N GLY A 382 -18.39 -1.65 -11.07
CA GLY A 382 -18.01 -3.06 -11.07
C GLY A 382 -18.83 -3.91 -10.08
N ALA A 383 -19.08 -3.40 -8.87
CA ALA A 383 -19.94 -4.08 -7.89
C ALA A 383 -21.39 -4.21 -8.38
N THR A 384 -21.93 -3.16 -9.01
CA THR A 384 -23.29 -3.17 -9.56
C THR A 384 -23.40 -4.13 -10.75
N PHE A 385 -22.45 -4.04 -11.70
CA PHE A 385 -22.40 -4.95 -12.84
C PHE A 385 -22.34 -6.42 -12.41
N ARG A 386 -21.47 -6.76 -11.49
CA ARG A 386 -21.35 -8.12 -10.95
C ARG A 386 -22.65 -8.61 -10.32
N ARG A 387 -23.34 -7.78 -9.54
CA ARG A 387 -24.62 -8.14 -8.91
C ARG A 387 -25.74 -8.38 -9.92
N CYS A 388 -25.77 -7.60 -10.99
CA CYS A 388 -26.81 -7.67 -12.01
C CYS A 388 -26.53 -8.75 -13.07
N MET A 389 -25.27 -9.01 -13.39
CA MET A 389 -24.90 -9.80 -14.57
C MET A 389 -24.35 -11.18 -14.24
N ARG A 390 -23.40 -11.30 -13.28
CA ARG A 390 -22.61 -12.52 -13.09
C ARG A 390 -23.45 -13.80 -12.99
N TYR A 391 -24.50 -13.79 -12.19
CA TYR A 391 -25.32 -15.00 -11.95
C TYR A 391 -26.01 -15.53 -13.20
N ARG A 392 -26.19 -14.70 -14.24
CA ARG A 392 -26.81 -15.06 -15.52
C ARG A 392 -25.88 -15.89 -16.42
N PHE A 393 -24.58 -15.92 -16.13
CA PHE A 393 -23.56 -16.56 -16.94
C PHE A 393 -22.90 -17.76 -16.25
N LEU A 394 -23.30 -18.11 -15.02
CA LEU A 394 -22.62 -19.16 -14.27
C LEU A 394 -23.05 -20.58 -14.66
N ASP A 395 -24.24 -20.73 -15.22
CA ASP A 395 -24.83 -22.05 -15.52
C ASP A 395 -24.20 -22.70 -16.77
N CYS A 396 -23.61 -21.93 -17.65
CA CYS A 396 -22.94 -22.42 -18.86
C CYS A 396 -21.45 -22.08 -18.86
N PRO A 397 -20.52 -23.07 -18.93
CA PRO A 397 -19.06 -22.82 -18.93
C PRO A 397 -18.59 -21.89 -20.04
N LYS A 398 -19.17 -21.97 -21.25
CA LYS A 398 -18.81 -21.09 -22.37
C LYS A 398 -19.24 -19.65 -22.12
N GLN A 399 -20.44 -19.44 -21.58
CA GLN A 399 -20.93 -18.10 -21.24
C GLN A 399 -20.13 -17.51 -20.07
N LYS A 400 -19.81 -18.33 -19.07
CA LYS A 400 -18.93 -17.91 -17.97
C LYS A 400 -17.56 -17.47 -18.49
N PHE A 401 -16.94 -18.23 -19.39
CA PHE A 401 -15.66 -17.88 -19.98
C PHE A 401 -15.72 -16.56 -20.76
N ALA A 402 -16.77 -16.36 -21.58
CA ALA A 402 -16.97 -15.09 -22.28
C ALA A 402 -17.14 -13.91 -21.31
N TYR A 403 -17.94 -14.10 -20.24
CA TYR A 403 -18.09 -13.11 -19.18
C TYR A 403 -16.75 -12.77 -18.52
N ASP A 404 -15.95 -13.76 -18.19
CA ASP A 404 -14.63 -13.58 -17.54
C ASP A 404 -13.65 -12.82 -18.45
N ILE A 405 -13.64 -13.08 -19.77
CA ILE A 405 -12.84 -12.32 -20.75
C ILE A 405 -13.29 -10.85 -20.81
N VAL A 406 -14.57 -10.59 -20.95
CA VAL A 406 -15.11 -9.23 -21.05
C VAL A 406 -14.81 -8.43 -19.78
N THR A 407 -15.04 -9.03 -18.61
CA THR A 407 -14.77 -8.37 -17.33
C THR A 407 -13.27 -8.16 -17.08
N PHE A 408 -12.42 -9.08 -17.52
CA PHE A 408 -10.97 -8.90 -17.52
C PHE A 408 -10.55 -7.69 -18.38
N ALA A 409 -10.96 -7.64 -19.64
CA ALA A 409 -10.63 -6.54 -20.55
C ALA A 409 -11.14 -5.19 -20.01
N ALA A 410 -12.39 -5.14 -19.55
CA ALA A 410 -12.98 -3.94 -18.96
C ALA A 410 -12.21 -3.49 -17.70
N THR A 411 -11.73 -4.44 -16.88
CA THR A 411 -10.92 -4.12 -15.70
C THR A 411 -9.58 -3.51 -16.08
N LYS A 412 -8.91 -4.01 -17.13
CA LYS A 412 -7.63 -3.45 -17.61
C LYS A 412 -7.80 -2.03 -18.14
N VAL A 413 -8.84 -1.80 -18.93
CA VAL A 413 -9.17 -0.45 -19.41
C VAL A 413 -9.47 0.49 -18.24
N ALA A 414 -10.30 0.08 -17.28
CA ALA A 414 -10.64 0.87 -16.12
C ALA A 414 -9.40 1.19 -15.26
N LEU A 415 -8.49 0.22 -15.08
CA LEU A 415 -7.25 0.41 -14.33
C LEU A 415 -6.34 1.43 -15.02
N ALA A 416 -6.05 1.27 -16.31
CA ALA A 416 -5.21 2.20 -17.06
C ALA A 416 -5.82 3.61 -17.08
N TYR A 417 -7.13 3.71 -17.31
CA TYR A 417 -7.87 4.97 -17.35
C TYR A 417 -7.83 5.70 -16.00
N THR A 418 -8.04 5.00 -14.91
CA THR A 418 -8.06 5.57 -13.57
C THR A 418 -6.67 6.01 -13.12
N THR A 419 -5.63 5.20 -13.38
CA THR A 419 -4.29 5.43 -12.85
C THR A 419 -3.48 6.46 -13.63
N TYR A 420 -3.85 6.80 -14.86
CA TYR A 420 -3.12 7.79 -15.64
C TYR A 420 -3.10 9.17 -14.98
N ALA A 421 -4.23 9.62 -14.44
CA ALA A 421 -4.32 10.90 -13.74
C ALA A 421 -3.42 10.95 -12.49
N PHE A 422 -3.23 9.81 -11.82
CA PHE A 422 -2.31 9.67 -10.68
C PHE A 422 -0.87 9.96 -11.08
N VAL A 423 -0.47 9.41 -12.22
CA VAL A 423 0.93 9.48 -12.68
C VAL A 423 1.29 10.85 -13.19
N THR A 424 0.39 11.46 -13.94
CA THR A 424 0.62 12.81 -14.53
C THR A 424 0.49 13.93 -13.50
N MET A 425 -0.18 13.68 -12.37
CA MET A 425 -0.40 14.61 -11.25
C MET A 425 -1.07 15.95 -11.63
N ASN A 426 -1.00 16.37 -12.88
CA ASN A 426 -1.50 17.66 -13.38
C ASN A 426 -2.85 17.51 -14.07
N LEU A 427 -3.68 18.57 -13.98
CA LEU A 427 -5.04 18.58 -14.52
C LEU A 427 -5.07 18.37 -16.05
N ASN A 428 -4.26 19.14 -16.79
CA ASN A 428 -4.33 19.14 -18.24
C ASN A 428 -3.99 17.79 -18.89
N PRO A 429 -2.86 17.13 -18.55
CA PRO A 429 -2.58 15.80 -19.11
C PRO A 429 -3.62 14.74 -18.72
N ALA A 430 -4.08 14.76 -17.46
CA ALA A 430 -5.09 13.82 -16.99
C ALA A 430 -6.43 14.01 -17.71
N PHE A 431 -6.88 15.27 -17.85
CA PHE A 431 -8.12 15.60 -18.52
C PHE A 431 -8.06 15.33 -20.02
N PHE A 432 -6.86 15.40 -20.59
CA PHE A 432 -6.61 15.09 -22.00
C PHE A 432 -7.03 13.66 -22.35
N ILE A 433 -6.61 12.65 -21.57
CA ILE A 433 -7.01 11.25 -21.79
C ILE A 433 -8.52 11.10 -21.72
N TYR A 434 -9.16 11.71 -20.72
CA TYR A 434 -10.61 11.63 -20.59
C TYR A 434 -11.35 12.21 -21.78
N LYS A 435 -10.89 13.36 -22.31
CA LYS A 435 -11.41 13.99 -23.53
C LYS A 435 -11.17 13.13 -24.77
N ARG A 436 -9.95 12.57 -24.93
CA ARG A 436 -9.59 11.80 -26.12
C ARG A 436 -10.49 10.57 -26.29
N VAL A 437 -10.94 9.97 -25.21
CA VAL A 437 -11.90 8.86 -25.24
C VAL A 437 -13.33 9.32 -24.93
N PHE A 438 -13.66 10.60 -25.12
CA PHE A 438 -15.00 11.16 -24.95
C PHE A 438 -15.67 10.82 -23.61
N PHE A 439 -14.90 10.67 -22.53
CA PHE A 439 -15.38 10.23 -21.20
C PHE A 439 -16.17 8.91 -21.21
N VAL A 440 -16.03 8.10 -22.25
CA VAL A 440 -16.84 6.88 -22.44
C VAL A 440 -16.80 5.95 -21.24
N VAL A 441 -15.65 5.84 -20.57
CA VAL A 441 -15.48 4.98 -19.38
C VAL A 441 -16.33 5.49 -18.20
N HIS A 442 -16.37 6.82 -17.98
CA HIS A 442 -17.24 7.44 -16.97
C HIS A 442 -18.72 7.25 -17.33
N ILE A 443 -19.09 7.49 -18.60
CA ILE A 443 -20.48 7.36 -19.08
C ILE A 443 -20.97 5.92 -18.88
N ILE A 444 -20.18 4.92 -19.29
CA ILE A 444 -20.50 3.50 -19.09
C ILE A 444 -20.65 3.19 -17.60
N ALA A 445 -19.76 3.68 -16.75
CA ALA A 445 -19.87 3.46 -15.32
C ALA A 445 -21.16 4.04 -14.71
N ILE A 446 -21.54 5.25 -15.10
CA ILE A 446 -22.77 5.91 -14.68
C ILE A 446 -24.00 5.11 -15.16
N VAL A 447 -24.01 4.68 -16.43
CA VAL A 447 -25.08 3.84 -16.97
C VAL A 447 -25.18 2.52 -16.21
N ILE A 448 -24.06 1.86 -15.91
CA ILE A 448 -24.05 0.63 -15.11
C ILE A 448 -24.64 0.85 -13.72
N ILE A 449 -24.33 1.96 -13.06
CA ILE A 449 -24.79 2.24 -11.69
C ILE A 449 -26.29 2.54 -11.66
N PHE A 450 -26.78 3.40 -12.55
CA PHE A 450 -28.13 3.99 -12.45
C PHE A 450 -29.15 3.36 -13.40
N VAL A 451 -28.72 2.86 -14.57
CA VAL A 451 -29.63 2.35 -15.60
C VAL A 451 -29.71 0.83 -15.58
N LEU A 452 -28.57 0.15 -15.54
CA LEU A 452 -28.52 -1.32 -15.60
C LEU A 452 -29.44 -2.03 -14.61
N PRO A 453 -29.53 -1.65 -13.31
CA PRO A 453 -30.37 -2.34 -12.33
C PRO A 453 -31.87 -2.23 -12.62
N ARG A 454 -32.29 -1.25 -13.43
CA ARG A 454 -33.71 -1.08 -13.82
C ARG A 454 -34.16 -2.08 -14.86
N PHE A 455 -33.25 -2.46 -15.78
CA PHE A 455 -33.54 -3.43 -16.84
C PHE A 455 -33.12 -4.86 -16.48
N LEU A 456 -32.03 -4.97 -15.73
CA LEU A 456 -31.44 -6.23 -15.29
C LEU A 456 -31.27 -6.20 -13.77
N PRO A 457 -32.34 -6.46 -13.01
CA PRO A 457 -32.29 -6.35 -11.55
C PRO A 457 -31.28 -7.33 -10.95
N PRO A 458 -30.66 -6.96 -9.81
CA PRO A 458 -29.80 -7.87 -9.06
C PRO A 458 -30.55 -9.15 -8.67
N LYS A 459 -29.84 -10.27 -8.54
CA LYS A 459 -30.44 -11.50 -7.98
C LYS A 459 -31.08 -11.16 -6.63
N PRO A 460 -32.37 -11.50 -6.41
CA PRO A 460 -32.98 -11.34 -5.11
C PRO A 460 -32.14 -12.01 -4.04
N SER A 461 -31.89 -11.32 -2.93
CA SER A 461 -31.24 -11.93 -1.77
C SER A 461 -32.22 -12.94 -1.14
N GLY A 462 -32.27 -14.15 -1.71
CA GLY A 462 -32.82 -15.28 -0.99
C GLY A 462 -32.01 -15.49 0.27
N ASN A 463 -32.64 -15.95 1.34
CA ASN A 463 -31.98 -16.35 2.57
C ASN A 463 -30.74 -17.21 2.21
N VAL A 464 -29.57 -16.59 2.22
CA VAL A 464 -28.32 -17.30 1.97
C VAL A 464 -28.12 -18.21 3.16
N SER A 465 -28.32 -19.50 2.96
CA SER A 465 -27.92 -20.50 3.93
C SER A 465 -26.45 -20.28 4.28
N SER A 466 -26.12 -20.51 5.52
CA SER A 466 -24.84 -20.21 6.19
C SER A 466 -23.56 -20.73 5.48
N SER A 467 -23.69 -21.58 4.46
CA SER A 467 -22.57 -22.15 3.71
C SER A 467 -21.87 -21.21 2.70
N LEU A 468 -22.48 -20.08 2.33
CA LEU A 468 -21.89 -19.12 1.36
C LEU A 468 -21.28 -17.86 2.01
N LYS A 469 -21.40 -17.70 3.32
CA LYS A 469 -20.73 -16.58 4.05
C LYS A 469 -19.22 -16.70 4.07
N ALA A 470 -18.65 -17.88 3.86
CA ALA A 470 -17.23 -18.17 3.97
C ALA A 470 -16.35 -17.73 2.76
N LYS A 471 -16.92 -17.29 1.63
CA LYS A 471 -16.16 -16.95 0.42
C LYS A 471 -16.11 -15.47 0.03
N ASN A 472 -16.73 -14.58 0.78
CA ASN A 472 -16.76 -13.14 0.44
C ASN A 472 -16.01 -12.22 1.41
N THR A 473 -15.10 -12.77 2.18
CA THR A 473 -14.34 -12.02 3.16
C THR A 473 -12.91 -11.82 2.66
N ILE A 474 -12.74 -10.78 1.90
CA ILE A 474 -11.42 -10.23 1.60
C ILE A 474 -11.04 -9.33 2.76
N LEU A 475 -9.97 -9.68 3.44
CA LEU A 475 -9.45 -9.14 4.70
C LEU A 475 -10.20 -9.61 5.98
N GLU A 476 -10.58 -10.89 6.08
CA GLU A 476 -10.65 -11.51 7.39
C GLU A 476 -9.26 -12.06 7.75
N PRO A 477 -8.72 -11.65 8.89
CA PRO A 477 -7.61 -12.37 9.48
C PRO A 477 -8.14 -13.76 9.88
N TYR A 478 -7.31 -14.75 9.69
CA TYR A 478 -7.42 -16.11 10.17
C TYR A 478 -8.36 -16.30 11.36
N GLU A 479 -9.45 -17.04 11.18
CA GLU A 479 -10.10 -17.70 12.32
C GLU A 479 -9.17 -18.82 12.81
N GLU A 480 -8.62 -18.64 14.01
CA GLU A 480 -8.13 -19.75 14.82
C GLU A 480 -9.30 -20.71 15.09
N LYS A 481 -9.31 -21.86 14.42
CA LYS A 481 -10.03 -23.00 14.97
C LYS A 481 -9.37 -23.34 16.29
N LYS A 482 -10.06 -23.06 17.38
CA LYS A 482 -9.73 -23.58 18.70
C LYS A 482 -9.51 -25.08 18.57
N ILE A 483 -8.28 -25.50 18.83
CA ILE A 483 -7.98 -26.90 19.15
C ILE A 483 -8.55 -27.11 20.55
N SER A 484 -9.64 -27.87 20.62
CA SER A 484 -10.15 -28.46 21.86
C SER A 484 -9.32 -29.69 22.19
#